data_2c0a43577ccbd5030aea38d0f72aa96b
#
_entry.id   2c0a43577ccbd5030aea38d0f72aa96b
#
_cell.length_a   1.000
_cell.length_b   1.000
_cell.length_c   1.000
_cell.angle_alpha   90.00
_cell.angle_beta   90.00
_cell.angle_gamma   90.00
#
_symmetry.space_group_name_H-M   'P 1'
#
loop_
_entity.id
_entity.type
_entity.pdbx_description
1 polymer ?
#
loop_
_entity_poly.entity_id
_entity_poly.type
_entity_poly.pdbx_seq_one_letter_code
_entity_poly.pdbx_strand_id
1 'polypeptide(L)'
;MPFMTKKLQEILVSRALQKHWLFTILLLLPILSLVSFHIGLLTAIIFTLIVPGLIFHRFFSLKLHEILVFVPVISVLVSTQLIYYLSLILGYSREIIFAAFLVLVVIYGLVKSKKDSTYSFKGILKIAQLNKVSLLIFLLIFLISAVILCRSVWFENDLGIVITGSNWQDTPLHYEIIESINNGNFPPEMPNYAGNSMSYHYFVDFHTAIVEKTYGFLPKLLPFLNSVFIVIFALSVYSLARPNGKRAAIFTTVIATFGWGLSYISLFSAVTSGQFNIATNYMYQYNGFFGLPPIFDNLLQQRPLLIGLPVFAFNLALMRNMENKNKTILAGVVTGLLFPFHAVSFLCCYAAYFVSLLLNSNHFRKHQLYFLVSAIIALPFLVSSSASVSITFTPLWALSFLKDPILFYIANLGIPFLLSFIFIKRIKGTFLKIVFVILFLAPNLISITPNPWDMY
;
A
#
# COMPACT_ATOMS: atom_id res chain seq x y z
N MET A 1 39.02 26.69 36.68
CA MET A 1 37.66 26.74 36.11
C MET A 1 37.54 26.84 34.57
N PRO A 2 38.61 26.91 33.75
CA PRO A 2 38.45 26.96 32.27
C PRO A 2 38.20 25.61 31.57
N PHE A 3 38.54 24.47 32.20
CA PHE A 3 38.39 23.14 31.59
C PHE A 3 36.94 22.63 31.56
N MET A 4 36.10 23.09 32.46
CA MET A 4 34.68 22.67 32.52
C MET A 4 33.83 23.32 31.41
N THR A 5 34.22 24.49 30.95
CA THR A 5 33.54 25.22 29.86
C THR A 5 33.77 24.60 28.49
N LYS A 6 34.99 24.06 28.19
CA LYS A 6 35.33 23.47 26.92
C LYS A 6 34.56 22.14 26.71
N LYS A 7 34.50 21.30 27.71
CA LYS A 7 33.76 20.02 27.68
C LYS A 7 32.24 20.25 27.58
N LEU A 8 31.70 21.29 28.21
CA LEU A 8 30.31 21.70 28.08
C LEU A 8 30.02 22.26 26.67
N GLN A 9 30.92 23.04 26.11
CA GLN A 9 30.82 23.53 24.73
C GLN A 9 30.89 22.39 23.72
N GLU A 10 31.79 21.41 23.88
CA GLU A 10 31.88 20.23 23.02
C GLU A 10 30.62 19.36 23.12
N ILE A 11 30.04 19.19 24.32
CA ILE A 11 28.78 18.46 24.52
C ILE A 11 27.59 19.23 23.92
N LEU A 12 27.55 20.55 24.05
CA LEU A 12 26.50 21.39 23.47
C LEU A 12 26.60 21.45 21.94
N VAL A 13 27.81 21.56 21.39
CA VAL A 13 28.06 21.52 19.96
C VAL A 13 27.74 20.13 19.40
N SER A 14 28.12 19.05 20.07
CA SER A 14 27.76 17.68 19.66
C SER A 14 26.25 17.43 19.73
N ARG A 15 25.55 17.96 20.75
CA ARG A 15 24.09 17.89 20.84
C ARG A 15 23.40 18.77 19.80
N ALA A 16 23.90 19.94 19.53
CA ALA A 16 23.39 20.83 18.47
C ALA A 16 23.61 20.21 17.08
N LEU A 17 24.78 19.69 16.81
CA LEU A 17 25.07 18.93 15.58
C LEU A 17 24.19 17.70 15.47
N GLN A 18 24.02 16.90 16.54
CA GLN A 18 23.09 15.77 16.57
C GLN A 18 21.62 16.19 16.41
N LYS A 19 21.24 17.39 16.79
CA LYS A 19 19.88 17.91 16.64
C LYS A 19 19.57 18.35 15.20
N HIS A 20 20.58 18.77 14.44
CA HIS A 20 20.40 19.34 13.09
C HIS A 20 20.90 18.46 11.94
N TRP A 21 21.75 17.46 12.20
CA TRP A 21 22.37 16.64 11.16
C TRP A 21 21.34 15.95 10.22
N LEU A 22 20.25 15.43 10.78
CA LEU A 22 19.21 14.79 9.95
C LEU A 22 18.53 15.79 9.01
N PHE A 23 18.25 17.01 9.51
CA PHE A 23 17.70 18.09 8.68
C PHE A 23 18.68 18.46 7.55
N THR A 24 19.96 18.60 7.88
CA THR A 24 21.00 18.91 6.91
C THR A 24 21.13 17.82 5.85
N ILE A 25 21.12 16.54 6.25
CA ILE A 25 21.16 15.42 5.29
C ILE A 25 19.91 15.44 4.39
N LEU A 26 18.71 15.60 4.96
CA LEU A 26 17.48 15.66 4.18
C LEU A 26 17.46 16.85 3.22
N LEU A 27 18.09 17.97 3.57
CA LEU A 27 18.23 19.14 2.70
C LEU A 27 19.24 18.89 1.56
N LEU A 28 20.36 18.24 1.87
CA LEU A 28 21.43 18.00 0.88
C LEU A 28 21.04 16.91 -0.13
N LEU A 29 20.29 15.90 0.27
CA LEU A 29 19.93 14.76 -0.60
C LEU A 29 19.26 15.20 -1.91
N PRO A 30 18.18 16.02 -1.94
CA PRO A 30 17.57 16.47 -3.19
C PRO A 30 18.53 17.32 -4.05
N ILE A 31 19.39 18.13 -3.42
CA ILE A 31 20.35 18.98 -4.12
C ILE A 31 21.43 18.11 -4.81
N LEU A 32 22.02 17.16 -4.07
CA LEU A 32 23.02 16.24 -4.61
C LEU A 32 22.44 15.31 -5.67
N SER A 33 21.17 15.04 -5.59
CA SER A 33 20.43 14.22 -6.58
C SER A 33 20.36 14.85 -7.95
N LEU A 34 20.49 16.17 -8.08
CA LEU A 34 20.56 16.84 -9.37
C LEU A 34 21.83 16.45 -10.15
N VAL A 35 22.91 16.07 -9.43
CA VAL A 35 24.21 15.74 -10.04
C VAL A 35 24.40 14.22 -10.20
N SER A 36 23.74 13.38 -9.37
CA SER A 36 23.93 11.93 -9.36
C SER A 36 22.63 11.17 -9.40
N PHE A 37 22.47 10.28 -10.37
CA PHE A 37 21.32 9.39 -10.50
C PHE A 37 21.19 8.39 -9.34
N HIS A 38 22.30 7.85 -8.84
CA HIS A 38 22.29 6.92 -7.70
C HIS A 38 21.81 7.60 -6.41
N ILE A 39 22.24 8.85 -6.18
CA ILE A 39 21.74 9.65 -5.06
C ILE A 39 20.27 9.98 -5.29
N GLY A 40 19.85 10.23 -6.55
CA GLY A 40 18.46 10.44 -6.95
C GLY A 40 17.55 9.29 -6.53
N LEU A 41 17.94 8.04 -6.83
CA LEU A 41 17.22 6.86 -6.42
C LEU A 41 17.06 6.75 -4.90
N LEU A 42 18.19 6.88 -4.17
CA LEU A 42 18.19 6.84 -2.72
C LEU A 42 17.26 7.92 -2.12
N THR A 43 17.33 9.13 -2.68
CA THR A 43 16.48 10.25 -2.28
C THR A 43 15.02 9.95 -2.54
N ALA A 44 14.67 9.44 -3.74
CA ALA A 44 13.31 9.10 -4.07
C ALA A 44 12.75 8.05 -3.10
N ILE A 45 13.49 6.97 -2.82
CA ILE A 45 13.07 5.94 -1.86
C ILE A 45 12.84 6.55 -0.47
N ILE A 46 13.77 7.37 0.02
CA ILE A 46 13.65 8.01 1.34
C ILE A 46 12.44 8.96 1.38
N PHE A 47 12.26 9.80 0.37
CA PHE A 47 11.21 10.81 0.38
C PHE A 47 9.83 10.24 0.04
N THR A 48 9.75 9.18 -0.75
CA THR A 48 8.45 8.59 -1.08
C THR A 48 8.00 7.50 -0.12
N LEU A 49 8.90 6.90 0.68
CA LEU A 49 8.54 5.84 1.62
C LEU A 49 8.71 6.21 3.09
N ILE A 50 9.43 7.30 3.43
CA ILE A 50 9.80 7.54 4.83
C ILE A 50 9.49 8.97 5.30
N VAL A 51 9.94 10.00 4.58
CA VAL A 51 9.98 11.38 5.09
C VAL A 51 8.60 11.95 5.43
N PRO A 52 7.59 11.94 4.54
CA PRO A 52 6.25 12.45 4.86
C PRO A 52 5.63 11.77 6.09
N GLY A 53 5.73 10.46 6.18
CA GLY A 53 5.23 9.72 7.34
C GLY A 53 5.93 10.10 8.64
N LEU A 54 7.24 10.34 8.61
CA LEU A 54 7.98 10.85 9.78
C LEU A 54 7.59 12.28 10.15
N ILE A 55 7.18 13.11 9.21
CA ILE A 55 6.65 14.45 9.49
C ILE A 55 5.30 14.32 10.21
N PHE A 56 4.38 13.57 9.62
CA PHE A 56 2.98 13.58 10.04
C PHE A 56 2.70 12.70 11.26
N HIS A 57 3.48 11.62 11.53
CA HIS A 57 3.22 10.75 12.70
C HIS A 57 3.21 11.52 14.04
N ARG A 58 3.89 12.67 14.11
CA ARG A 58 3.97 13.52 15.30
C ARG A 58 2.65 14.15 15.71
N PHE A 59 1.70 14.23 14.78
CA PHE A 59 0.37 14.76 15.05
C PHE A 59 -0.59 13.73 15.64
N PHE A 60 -0.20 12.45 15.60
CA PHE A 60 -1.06 11.34 15.98
C PHE A 60 -0.41 10.49 17.08
N SER A 61 -1.22 10.12 18.08
CA SER A 61 -0.77 9.22 19.16
C SER A 61 -0.88 7.77 18.70
N LEU A 62 0.11 7.32 17.91
CA LEU A 62 0.16 5.97 17.34
C LEU A 62 1.05 5.06 18.18
N LYS A 63 0.69 3.77 18.25
CA LYS A 63 1.54 2.73 18.81
C LYS A 63 2.67 2.37 17.84
N LEU A 64 3.75 1.78 18.33
CA LEU A 64 4.92 1.45 17.49
C LEU A 64 4.55 0.63 16.25
N HIS A 65 3.71 -0.40 16.38
CA HIS A 65 3.28 -1.22 15.23
C HIS A 65 2.39 -0.44 14.24
N GLU A 66 1.64 0.58 14.72
CA GLU A 66 0.86 1.48 13.86
C GLU A 66 1.80 2.45 13.12
N ILE A 67 2.87 2.94 13.77
CA ILE A 67 3.88 3.84 13.16
C ILE A 67 4.62 3.14 12.01
N LEU A 68 4.94 1.85 12.16
CA LEU A 68 5.63 1.06 11.13
C LEU A 68 4.85 0.99 9.81
N VAL A 69 3.53 1.02 9.89
CA VAL A 69 2.64 1.05 8.73
C VAL A 69 2.38 2.49 8.28
N PHE A 70 2.11 3.37 9.24
CA PHE A 70 1.81 4.77 8.99
C PHE A 70 2.90 5.44 8.15
N VAL A 71 4.17 5.21 8.52
CA VAL A 71 5.29 5.90 7.87
C VAL A 71 5.33 5.61 6.36
N PRO A 72 5.41 4.38 5.87
CA PRO A 72 5.45 4.15 4.44
C PRO A 72 4.12 4.46 3.74
N VAL A 73 2.97 4.12 4.32
CA VAL A 73 1.66 4.40 3.73
C VAL A 73 1.45 5.90 3.49
N ILE A 74 1.62 6.71 4.53
CA ILE A 74 1.46 8.17 4.39
C ILE A 74 2.51 8.77 3.47
N SER A 75 3.73 8.24 3.50
CA SER A 75 4.79 8.76 2.62
C SER A 75 4.45 8.55 1.15
N VAL A 76 4.01 7.36 0.76
CA VAL A 76 3.57 7.09 -0.62
C VAL A 76 2.40 7.99 -1.00
N LEU A 77 1.35 8.02 -0.19
CA LEU A 77 0.12 8.77 -0.50
C LEU A 77 0.40 10.28 -0.64
N VAL A 78 1.14 10.86 0.30
CA VAL A 78 1.38 12.30 0.34
C VAL A 78 2.41 12.75 -0.68
N SER A 79 3.54 12.02 -0.82
CA SER A 79 4.58 12.42 -1.77
C SER A 79 4.08 12.35 -3.21
N THR A 80 3.38 11.29 -3.57
CA THR A 80 2.83 11.11 -4.92
C THR A 80 1.84 12.23 -5.26
N GLN A 81 0.91 12.54 -4.34
CA GLN A 81 -0.05 13.63 -4.59
C GLN A 81 0.60 15.01 -4.62
N LEU A 82 1.57 15.28 -3.73
CA LEU A 82 2.30 16.55 -3.76
C LEU A 82 3.02 16.74 -5.10
N ILE A 83 3.71 15.72 -5.57
CA ILE A 83 4.41 15.77 -6.86
C ILE A 83 3.40 15.92 -8.00
N TYR A 84 2.28 15.21 -7.96
CA TYR A 84 1.22 15.31 -8.96
C TYR A 84 0.70 16.76 -9.09
N TYR A 85 0.30 17.39 -7.98
CA TYR A 85 -0.22 18.76 -8.01
C TYR A 85 0.83 19.80 -8.42
N LEU A 86 2.07 19.64 -7.97
CA LEU A 86 3.17 20.51 -8.43
C LEU A 86 3.44 20.34 -9.92
N SER A 87 3.37 19.11 -10.41
CA SER A 87 3.58 18.81 -11.83
C SER A 87 2.44 19.32 -12.73
N LEU A 88 1.22 19.38 -12.22
CA LEU A 88 0.11 20.02 -12.96
C LEU A 88 0.35 21.54 -13.21
N ILE A 89 1.04 22.19 -12.30
CA ILE A 89 1.31 23.64 -12.36
C ILE A 89 2.62 23.94 -13.12
N LEU A 90 3.66 23.17 -12.88
CA LEU A 90 5.03 23.48 -13.30
C LEU A 90 5.56 22.51 -14.38
N GLY A 91 4.78 21.50 -14.78
CA GLY A 91 5.21 20.43 -15.65
C GLY A 91 5.86 19.28 -14.87
N TYR A 92 5.83 18.06 -15.45
CA TYR A 92 6.43 16.88 -14.83
C TYR A 92 7.89 16.74 -15.27
N SER A 93 8.80 16.96 -14.34
CA SER A 93 10.24 16.81 -14.59
C SER A 93 10.98 16.34 -13.34
N ARG A 94 12.22 15.91 -13.52
CA ARG A 94 13.11 15.50 -12.43
C ARG A 94 13.34 16.61 -11.42
N GLU A 95 13.49 17.84 -11.89
CA GLU A 95 13.71 19.04 -11.08
C GLU A 95 12.50 19.35 -10.20
N ILE A 96 11.27 19.20 -10.75
CA ILE A 96 10.04 19.40 -9.99
C ILE A 96 9.85 18.33 -8.92
N ILE A 97 10.24 17.08 -9.18
CA ILE A 97 10.26 16.04 -8.17
C ILE A 97 11.18 16.43 -7.00
N PHE A 98 12.40 16.89 -7.28
CA PHE A 98 13.32 17.32 -6.20
C PHE A 98 12.86 18.60 -5.51
N ALA A 99 12.23 19.53 -6.23
CA ALA A 99 11.59 20.68 -5.62
C ALA A 99 10.48 20.28 -4.63
N ALA A 100 9.65 19.28 -4.98
CA ALA A 100 8.67 18.72 -4.05
C ALA A 100 9.33 18.12 -2.80
N PHE A 101 10.45 17.43 -2.95
CA PHE A 101 11.20 16.90 -1.82
C PHE A 101 11.75 18.03 -0.92
N LEU A 102 12.24 19.12 -1.50
CA LEU A 102 12.65 20.29 -0.73
C LEU A 102 11.50 20.94 0.03
N VAL A 103 10.30 21.02 -0.57
CA VAL A 103 9.08 21.46 0.15
C VAL A 103 8.81 20.56 1.37
N LEU A 104 8.93 19.24 1.24
CA LEU A 104 8.81 18.34 2.38
C LEU A 104 9.88 18.56 3.47
N VAL A 105 11.11 18.90 3.08
CA VAL A 105 12.17 19.25 4.05
C VAL A 105 11.83 20.53 4.80
N VAL A 106 11.33 21.56 4.11
CA VAL A 106 10.88 22.80 4.75
C VAL A 106 9.75 22.51 5.76
N ILE A 107 8.74 21.73 5.35
CA ILE A 107 7.66 21.32 6.26
C ILE A 107 8.21 20.56 7.46
N TYR A 108 9.15 19.62 7.26
CA TYR A 108 9.81 18.89 8.34
C TYR A 108 10.51 19.85 9.32
N GLY A 109 11.24 20.86 8.81
CA GLY A 109 11.90 21.87 9.64
C GLY A 109 10.93 22.69 10.48
N LEU A 110 9.83 23.16 9.86
CA LEU A 110 8.78 23.94 10.52
C LEU A 110 8.06 23.13 11.61
N VAL A 111 7.74 21.88 11.33
CA VAL A 111 7.09 20.98 12.32
C VAL A 111 8.06 20.64 13.45
N LYS A 112 9.34 20.41 13.14
CA LYS A 112 10.37 20.10 14.14
C LYS A 112 10.58 21.25 15.12
N SER A 113 10.51 22.50 14.67
CA SER A 113 10.72 23.68 15.52
C SER A 113 9.61 23.90 16.55
N LYS A 114 8.38 23.46 16.23
CA LYS A 114 7.20 23.65 17.09
C LYS A 114 6.98 22.57 18.16
N LYS A 115 7.53 21.39 17.97
CA LYS A 115 7.39 20.27 18.91
C LYS A 115 8.78 19.73 19.26
N ASP A 116 9.25 20.01 20.46
CA ASP A 116 10.42 19.34 21.07
C ASP A 116 10.09 17.85 21.28
N SER A 117 10.17 17.09 20.18
CA SER A 117 10.01 15.65 20.27
C SER A 117 11.37 14.99 20.41
N THR A 118 11.60 14.47 21.58
CA THR A 118 12.70 13.57 21.98
C THR A 118 12.69 12.22 21.20
N TYR A 119 12.13 12.19 20.00
CA TYR A 119 12.30 11.04 19.11
C TYR A 119 13.69 11.10 18.48
N SER A 120 14.65 10.74 19.32
CA SER A 120 16.00 10.36 18.94
C SER A 120 15.92 9.22 17.91
N PHE A 121 16.89 9.16 17.01
CA PHE A 121 17.20 7.99 16.17
C PHE A 121 17.19 6.66 16.98
N LYS A 122 17.44 6.71 18.30
CA LYS A 122 17.16 5.62 19.25
C LYS A 122 15.70 5.16 19.29
N GLY A 123 14.73 6.02 18.98
CA GLY A 123 13.31 5.61 18.86
C GLY A 123 13.04 4.81 17.59
N ILE A 124 13.70 5.15 16.48
CA ILE A 124 13.64 4.37 15.23
C ILE A 124 14.41 3.05 15.42
N LEU A 125 15.53 3.05 16.13
CA LEU A 125 16.26 1.82 16.48
C LEU A 125 15.50 0.93 17.48
N LYS A 126 14.56 1.48 18.28
CA LYS A 126 13.57 0.66 19.00
C LYS A 126 12.61 -0.09 18.06
N ILE A 127 12.51 0.30 16.81
CA ILE A 127 11.84 -0.47 15.74
C ILE A 127 12.53 -1.83 15.55
N ALA A 128 13.84 -1.91 15.73
CA ALA A 128 14.59 -3.17 15.78
C ALA A 128 14.24 -4.08 16.97
N GLN A 129 13.38 -3.64 17.90
CA GLN A 129 12.74 -4.51 18.92
C GLN A 129 11.50 -5.25 18.39
N LEU A 130 11.20 -5.20 17.08
CA LEU A 130 10.41 -6.25 16.46
C LEU A 130 11.08 -7.59 16.81
N ASN A 131 10.30 -8.51 17.35
CA ASN A 131 10.77 -9.86 17.63
C ASN A 131 11.50 -10.39 16.38
N LYS A 132 12.69 -10.99 16.55
CA LYS A 132 13.48 -11.57 15.45
C LYS A 132 12.66 -12.43 14.49
N VAL A 133 11.66 -13.17 15.03
CA VAL A 133 10.72 -13.97 14.22
C VAL A 133 9.88 -13.11 13.29
N SER A 134 9.33 -11.99 13.76
CA SER A 134 8.53 -11.08 12.89
C SER A 134 9.40 -10.48 11.80
N LEU A 135 10.63 -10.05 12.12
CA LEU A 135 11.57 -9.53 11.13
C LEU A 135 11.93 -10.57 10.08
N LEU A 136 12.18 -11.81 10.51
CA LEU A 136 12.47 -12.91 9.59
C LEU A 136 11.30 -13.18 8.64
N ILE A 137 10.06 -13.15 9.14
CA ILE A 137 8.88 -13.37 8.32
C ILE A 137 8.72 -12.25 7.27
N PHE A 138 8.89 -10.97 7.64
CA PHE A 138 8.84 -9.86 6.68
C PHE A 138 9.96 -9.96 5.65
N LEU A 139 11.16 -10.36 6.06
CA LEU A 139 12.26 -10.61 5.14
C LEU A 139 11.95 -11.78 4.19
N LEU A 140 11.38 -12.87 4.67
CA LEU A 140 10.96 -14.00 3.84
C LEU A 140 9.87 -13.60 2.84
N ILE A 141 8.86 -12.83 3.27
CA ILE A 141 7.83 -12.28 2.38
C ILE A 141 8.49 -11.45 1.27
N PHE A 142 9.41 -10.55 1.63
CA PHE A 142 10.14 -9.75 0.65
C PHE A 142 10.93 -10.62 -0.34
N LEU A 143 11.72 -11.57 0.16
CA LEU A 143 12.56 -12.42 -0.68
C LEU A 143 11.74 -13.32 -1.60
N ILE A 144 10.67 -13.94 -1.11
CA ILE A 144 9.78 -14.78 -1.92
C ILE A 144 9.15 -13.93 -3.03
N SER A 145 8.60 -12.76 -2.69
CA SER A 145 8.00 -11.85 -3.67
C SER A 145 9.03 -11.37 -4.70
N ALA A 146 10.21 -10.96 -4.25
CA ALA A 146 11.27 -10.48 -5.15
C ALA A 146 11.76 -11.58 -6.09
N VAL A 147 11.95 -12.81 -5.61
CA VAL A 147 12.38 -13.94 -6.45
C VAL A 147 11.33 -14.25 -7.52
N ILE A 148 10.04 -14.31 -7.14
CA ILE A 148 8.96 -14.56 -8.11
C ILE A 148 8.91 -13.43 -9.14
N LEU A 149 8.88 -12.18 -8.71
CA LEU A 149 8.74 -11.02 -9.59
C LEU A 149 9.96 -10.83 -10.51
N CYS A 150 11.18 -11.03 -10.00
CA CYS A 150 12.38 -10.99 -10.84
C CYS A 150 12.43 -12.11 -11.89
N ARG A 151 11.68 -13.19 -11.69
CA ARG A 151 11.60 -14.31 -12.67
C ARG A 151 10.39 -14.23 -13.58
N SER A 152 9.32 -13.54 -13.19
CA SER A 152 8.06 -13.49 -13.93
C SER A 152 7.76 -12.12 -14.54
N VAL A 153 8.26 -11.04 -13.96
CA VAL A 153 8.02 -9.65 -14.43
C VAL A 153 9.22 -9.10 -15.19
N TRP A 154 10.41 -9.58 -14.87
CA TRP A 154 11.64 -9.11 -15.53
C TRP A 154 12.60 -10.26 -15.75
N PHE A 155 12.39 -11.00 -16.82
CA PHE A 155 13.28 -12.06 -17.25
C PHE A 155 13.98 -11.64 -18.55
N GLU A 156 15.30 -11.59 -18.55
CA GLU A 156 16.11 -11.29 -19.73
C GLU A 156 16.54 -12.59 -20.40
N ASN A 157 16.33 -12.70 -21.71
CA ASN A 157 16.84 -13.76 -22.56
C ASN A 157 17.34 -13.17 -23.89
N ASP A 158 17.76 -14.01 -24.83
CA ASP A 158 18.30 -13.59 -26.13
C ASP A 158 17.29 -12.78 -26.98
N LEU A 159 16.00 -12.87 -26.69
CA LEU A 159 14.93 -12.12 -27.36
C LEU A 159 14.62 -10.79 -26.67
N GLY A 160 15.22 -10.50 -25.53
CA GLY A 160 15.00 -9.30 -24.75
C GLY A 160 14.33 -9.55 -23.40
N ILE A 161 13.45 -8.64 -22.97
CA ILE A 161 12.75 -8.72 -21.70
C ILE A 161 11.43 -9.46 -21.90
N VAL A 162 11.21 -10.49 -21.10
CA VAL A 162 10.00 -11.31 -21.13
C VAL A 162 9.24 -11.16 -19.82
N ILE A 163 7.94 -10.90 -19.91
CA ILE A 163 6.99 -10.95 -18.81
C ILE A 163 6.25 -12.29 -18.92
N THR A 164 6.27 -13.09 -17.86
CA THR A 164 5.77 -14.45 -17.84
C THR A 164 4.79 -14.70 -16.69
N GLY A 165 4.25 -15.90 -16.65
CA GLY A 165 3.29 -16.31 -15.62
C GLY A 165 1.99 -15.52 -15.72
N SER A 166 1.33 -15.33 -14.60
CA SER A 166 0.10 -14.55 -14.51
C SER A 166 0.30 -13.04 -14.69
N ASN A 167 1.55 -12.57 -14.65
CA ASN A 167 1.88 -11.15 -14.83
C ASN A 167 1.78 -10.67 -16.30
N TRP A 168 1.62 -11.54 -17.26
CA TRP A 168 1.62 -11.20 -18.68
C TRP A 168 0.43 -10.32 -19.12
N GLN A 169 -0.67 -10.32 -18.36
CA GLN A 169 -1.88 -9.57 -18.72
C GLN A 169 -1.77 -8.10 -18.31
N ASP A 170 -1.60 -7.81 -17.03
CA ASP A 170 -1.73 -6.45 -16.50
C ASP A 170 -0.38 -5.73 -16.39
N THR A 171 0.71 -6.45 -16.17
CA THR A 171 2.03 -5.85 -16.03
C THR A 171 2.48 -5.03 -17.25
N PRO A 172 2.26 -5.45 -18.51
CA PRO A 172 2.56 -4.62 -19.68
C PRO A 172 1.84 -3.27 -19.66
N LEU A 173 0.54 -3.25 -19.33
CA LEU A 173 -0.22 -2.00 -19.21
C LEU A 173 0.40 -1.06 -18.16
N HIS A 174 0.79 -1.60 -17.03
CA HIS A 174 1.44 -0.79 -15.98
C HIS A 174 2.78 -0.23 -16.44
N TYR A 175 3.58 -1.00 -17.18
CA TYR A 175 4.81 -0.49 -17.79
C TYR A 175 4.52 0.61 -18.81
N GLU A 176 3.53 0.42 -19.68
CA GLU A 176 3.13 1.44 -20.65
C GLU A 176 2.74 2.75 -19.97
N ILE A 177 1.97 2.70 -18.88
CA ILE A 177 1.57 3.88 -18.12
C ILE A 177 2.80 4.57 -17.53
N ILE A 178 3.70 3.83 -16.86
CA ILE A 178 4.91 4.36 -16.24
C ILE A 178 5.79 5.06 -17.27
N GLU A 179 6.08 4.37 -18.38
CA GLU A 179 6.95 4.87 -19.44
C GLU A 179 6.31 6.05 -20.18
N SER A 180 5.01 5.98 -20.47
CA SER A 180 4.28 7.06 -21.12
C SER A 180 4.38 8.36 -20.30
N ILE A 181 4.18 8.30 -18.99
CA ILE A 181 4.35 9.44 -18.09
C ILE A 181 5.79 9.97 -18.13
N ASN A 182 6.78 9.08 -18.05
CA ASN A 182 8.20 9.45 -18.06
C ASN A 182 8.66 10.05 -19.38
N ASN A 183 7.95 9.73 -20.49
CA ASN A 183 8.20 10.27 -21.82
C ASN A 183 7.33 11.49 -22.16
N GLY A 184 6.66 12.11 -21.19
CA GLY A 184 6.01 13.42 -21.33
C GLY A 184 4.49 13.40 -21.44
N ASN A 185 3.85 12.23 -21.34
CA ASN A 185 2.38 12.12 -21.27
C ASN A 185 1.89 12.51 -19.86
N PHE A 186 1.86 13.82 -19.61
CA PHE A 186 1.41 14.34 -18.32
C PHE A 186 0.61 15.64 -18.50
N PRO A 187 -0.61 15.80 -17.93
CA PRO A 187 -1.41 14.78 -17.23
C PRO A 187 -1.63 13.53 -18.08
N PRO A 188 -1.59 12.31 -17.49
CA PRO A 188 -1.57 11.11 -18.31
C PRO A 188 -2.88 10.85 -19.04
N GLU A 189 -2.75 10.55 -20.32
CA GLU A 189 -3.77 9.97 -21.18
C GLU A 189 -3.56 8.46 -21.28
N MET A 190 -4.55 7.73 -21.78
CA MET A 190 -4.43 6.29 -22.03
C MET A 190 -3.30 6.04 -23.05
N PRO A 191 -2.26 5.26 -22.72
CA PRO A 191 -1.11 5.06 -23.60
C PRO A 191 -1.50 4.51 -24.97
N ASN A 192 -2.51 3.64 -25.00
CA ASN A 192 -2.99 2.98 -26.22
C ASN A 192 -4.10 3.75 -26.95
N TYR A 193 -4.52 4.93 -26.46
CA TYR A 193 -5.65 5.68 -26.97
C TYR A 193 -5.46 7.18 -26.80
N ALA A 194 -4.69 7.76 -27.70
CA ALA A 194 -4.39 9.18 -27.68
C ALA A 194 -5.65 10.07 -27.64
N GLY A 195 -5.63 11.10 -26.81
CA GLY A 195 -6.75 12.03 -26.61
C GLY A 195 -7.81 11.54 -25.62
N ASN A 196 -7.70 10.33 -25.06
CA ASN A 196 -8.59 9.87 -24.00
C ASN A 196 -7.92 10.01 -22.63
N SER A 197 -8.61 10.67 -21.71
CA SER A 197 -8.16 10.81 -20.33
C SER A 197 -7.98 9.43 -19.66
N MET A 198 -6.98 9.32 -18.80
CA MET A 198 -6.75 8.11 -18.01
C MET A 198 -7.90 7.88 -17.04
N SER A 199 -8.74 6.89 -17.33
CA SER A 199 -9.84 6.47 -16.42
C SER A 199 -9.42 5.42 -15.38
N TYR A 200 -8.18 4.96 -15.44
CA TYR A 200 -7.60 3.94 -14.56
C TYR A 200 -6.96 4.55 -13.32
N HIS A 201 -6.86 3.80 -12.22
CA HIS A 201 -6.21 4.28 -10.97
C HIS A 201 -4.70 4.13 -11.07
N TYR A 202 -4.06 5.05 -11.71
CA TYR A 202 -2.64 5.01 -12.09
C TYR A 202 -1.66 5.57 -11.05
N PHE A 203 -2.11 6.00 -9.88
CA PHE A 203 -1.21 6.67 -8.92
C PHE A 203 -0.11 5.77 -8.37
N VAL A 204 -0.29 4.46 -8.35
CA VAL A 204 0.78 3.51 -8.02
C VAL A 204 1.84 3.49 -9.13
N ASP A 205 1.41 3.57 -10.39
CA ASP A 205 2.30 3.66 -11.53
C ASP A 205 3.00 5.00 -11.59
N PHE A 206 2.28 6.09 -11.31
CA PHE A 206 2.87 7.41 -11.18
C PHE A 206 3.92 7.48 -10.06
N HIS A 207 3.68 6.83 -8.89
CA HIS A 207 4.71 6.70 -7.86
C HIS A 207 5.97 6.00 -8.39
N THR A 208 5.83 4.95 -9.18
CA THR A 208 6.97 4.27 -9.78
C THR A 208 7.65 5.15 -10.84
N ALA A 209 6.87 5.85 -11.67
CA ALA A 209 7.40 6.82 -12.63
C ALA A 209 8.24 7.89 -11.93
N ILE A 210 7.82 8.39 -10.76
CA ILE A 210 8.61 9.34 -9.94
C ILE A 210 9.95 8.72 -9.56
N VAL A 211 9.98 7.49 -9.05
CA VAL A 211 11.22 6.83 -8.64
C VAL A 211 12.14 6.59 -9.84
N GLU A 212 11.61 6.13 -10.95
CA GLU A 212 12.37 5.89 -12.18
C GLU A 212 12.91 7.19 -12.80
N LYS A 213 12.10 8.25 -12.84
CA LYS A 213 12.52 9.57 -13.35
C LYS A 213 13.71 10.13 -12.58
N THR A 214 13.80 9.86 -11.27
CA THR A 214 14.92 10.34 -10.44
C THR A 214 16.21 9.57 -10.68
N TYR A 215 16.13 8.30 -11.04
CA TYR A 215 17.30 7.45 -11.33
C TYR A 215 17.74 7.50 -12.82
N GLY A 216 16.85 7.92 -13.72
CA GLY A 216 17.01 7.71 -15.15
C GLY A 216 16.64 6.31 -15.53
N PHE A 217 15.75 5.85 -16.05
CA PHE A 217 15.21 4.58 -16.51
C PHE A 217 15.74 3.30 -15.83
N LEU A 218 14.89 2.63 -15.04
CA LEU A 218 15.16 1.27 -14.57
C LEU A 218 13.90 0.47 -14.26
N PRO A 219 13.27 -0.12 -15.29
CA PRO A 219 12.16 -1.06 -15.10
C PRO A 219 12.51 -2.23 -14.16
N LYS A 220 13.80 -2.57 -14.04
CA LYS A 220 14.31 -3.56 -13.07
C LYS A 220 13.98 -3.23 -11.61
N LEU A 221 13.63 -1.97 -11.29
CA LEU A 221 13.19 -1.59 -9.95
C LEU A 221 11.78 -2.07 -9.61
N LEU A 222 10.92 -2.29 -10.61
CA LEU A 222 9.53 -2.66 -10.40
C LEU A 222 9.35 -3.90 -9.52
N PRO A 223 10.06 -5.02 -9.74
CA PRO A 223 9.99 -6.18 -8.85
C PRO A 223 10.31 -5.86 -7.39
N PHE A 224 11.33 -5.04 -7.15
CA PHE A 224 11.75 -4.66 -5.79
C PHE A 224 10.74 -3.71 -5.13
N LEU A 225 10.23 -2.72 -5.85
CA LEU A 225 9.21 -1.79 -5.33
C LEU A 225 7.91 -2.54 -5.02
N ASN A 226 7.46 -3.43 -5.90
CA ASN A 226 6.28 -4.26 -5.63
C ASN A 226 6.50 -5.14 -4.40
N SER A 227 7.68 -5.74 -4.23
CA SER A 227 8.01 -6.54 -3.05
C SER A 227 7.99 -5.72 -1.75
N VAL A 228 8.45 -4.46 -1.79
CA VAL A 228 8.34 -3.52 -0.65
C VAL A 228 6.89 -3.25 -0.31
N PHE A 229 6.02 -3.03 -1.31
CA PHE A 229 4.59 -2.81 -1.07
C PHE A 229 3.89 -4.05 -0.49
N ILE A 230 4.26 -5.26 -0.93
CA ILE A 230 3.78 -6.51 -0.34
C ILE A 230 4.17 -6.61 1.14
N VAL A 231 5.39 -6.20 1.50
CA VAL A 231 5.80 -6.13 2.92
C VAL A 231 5.00 -5.07 3.68
N ILE A 232 4.69 -3.92 3.07
CA ILE A 232 3.83 -2.90 3.70
C ILE A 232 2.43 -3.46 3.94
N PHE A 233 1.88 -4.27 3.03
CA PHE A 233 0.63 -4.99 3.25
C PHE A 233 0.75 -5.95 4.45
N ALA A 234 1.77 -6.78 4.48
CA ALA A 234 2.01 -7.70 5.58
C ALA A 234 2.15 -6.98 6.94
N LEU A 235 2.84 -5.84 6.97
CA LEU A 235 2.93 -4.97 8.16
C LEU A 235 1.56 -4.40 8.56
N SER A 236 0.71 -4.04 7.59
CA SER A 236 -0.63 -3.50 7.85
C SER A 236 -1.53 -4.56 8.49
N VAL A 237 -1.50 -5.78 7.97
CA VAL A 237 -2.21 -6.92 8.55
C VAL A 237 -1.67 -7.26 9.95
N TYR A 238 -0.34 -7.27 10.11
CA TYR A 238 0.29 -7.47 11.42
C TYR A 238 -0.18 -6.42 12.43
N SER A 239 -0.22 -5.16 12.03
CA SER A 239 -0.68 -4.06 12.89
C SER A 239 -2.16 -4.21 13.27
N LEU A 240 -3.01 -4.57 12.32
CA LEU A 240 -4.44 -4.85 12.54
C LEU A 240 -4.66 -6.00 13.54
N ALA A 241 -3.87 -7.07 13.42
CA ALA A 241 -4.00 -8.26 14.27
C ALA A 241 -3.27 -8.16 15.61
N ARG A 242 -2.33 -7.21 15.77
CA ARG A 242 -1.44 -7.06 16.93
C ARG A 242 -2.15 -6.96 18.30
N PRO A 243 -3.33 -6.34 18.42
CA PRO A 243 -4.07 -6.32 19.68
C PRO A 243 -4.47 -7.71 20.21
N ASN A 244 -4.53 -8.72 19.34
CA ASN A 244 -4.83 -10.11 19.71
C ASN A 244 -3.58 -10.91 20.18
N GLY A 245 -2.42 -10.25 20.25
CA GLY A 245 -1.15 -10.85 20.66
C GLY A 245 -0.16 -11.04 19.50
N LYS A 246 1.13 -11.18 19.83
CA LYS A 246 2.20 -11.30 18.81
C LYS A 246 2.06 -12.54 17.94
N ARG A 247 1.78 -13.70 18.54
CA ARG A 247 1.63 -14.97 17.81
C ARG A 247 0.45 -14.92 16.85
N ALA A 248 -0.71 -14.43 17.33
CA ALA A 248 -1.88 -14.25 16.49
C ALA A 248 -1.61 -13.29 15.33
N ALA A 249 -0.90 -12.18 15.55
CA ALA A 249 -0.53 -11.25 14.50
C ALA A 249 0.35 -11.88 13.43
N ILE A 250 1.36 -12.66 13.83
CA ILE A 250 2.23 -13.39 12.90
C ILE A 250 1.43 -14.38 12.05
N PHE A 251 0.62 -15.22 12.70
CA PHE A 251 -0.22 -16.20 12.02
C PHE A 251 -1.18 -15.53 11.02
N THR A 252 -1.87 -14.47 11.47
CA THR A 252 -2.78 -13.70 10.60
C THR A 252 -2.03 -13.13 9.41
N THR A 253 -0.82 -12.59 9.61
CA THR A 253 -0.01 -12.04 8.52
C THR A 253 0.35 -13.08 7.48
N VAL A 254 0.84 -14.24 7.91
CA VAL A 254 1.22 -15.34 7.00
C VAL A 254 -0.02 -15.83 6.23
N ILE A 255 -1.13 -16.06 6.93
CA ILE A 255 -2.37 -16.52 6.29
C ILE A 255 -2.94 -15.44 5.34
N ALA A 256 -2.94 -14.16 5.72
CA ALA A 256 -3.45 -13.11 4.85
C ALA A 256 -2.57 -12.87 3.62
N THR A 257 -1.26 -13.09 3.72
CA THR A 257 -0.35 -12.91 2.59
C THR A 257 -0.35 -14.13 1.66
N PHE A 258 -0.22 -15.34 2.22
CA PHE A 258 -0.05 -16.56 1.45
C PHE A 258 -1.28 -17.49 1.52
N GLY A 259 -2.32 -17.13 2.28
CA GLY A 259 -3.51 -17.94 2.41
C GLY A 259 -4.18 -18.12 1.05
N TRP A 260 -4.31 -19.37 0.65
CA TRP A 260 -4.90 -19.78 -0.61
C TRP A 260 -5.91 -20.89 -0.34
N GLY A 261 -6.71 -21.19 -1.36
CA GLY A 261 -7.65 -22.30 -1.31
C GLY A 261 -6.98 -23.67 -1.45
N LEU A 262 -7.70 -24.60 -2.08
CA LEU A 262 -7.18 -25.95 -2.34
C LEU A 262 -6.10 -26.01 -3.42
N SER A 263 -5.83 -24.91 -4.09
CA SER A 263 -4.78 -24.80 -5.13
C SER A 263 -3.37 -25.15 -4.65
N TYR A 264 -3.11 -25.09 -3.34
CA TYR A 264 -1.87 -25.63 -2.76
C TYR A 264 -1.68 -27.14 -3.01
N ILE A 265 -2.77 -27.90 -3.14
CA ILE A 265 -2.70 -29.33 -3.47
C ILE A 265 -2.10 -29.50 -4.88
N SER A 266 -2.58 -28.70 -5.83
CA SER A 266 -2.08 -28.72 -7.20
C SER A 266 -0.63 -28.20 -7.30
N LEU A 267 -0.31 -27.14 -6.55
CA LEU A 267 1.07 -26.65 -6.44
C LEU A 267 2.01 -27.73 -5.89
N PHE A 268 1.62 -28.39 -4.80
CA PHE A 268 2.42 -29.46 -4.22
C PHE A 268 2.62 -30.64 -5.20
N SER A 269 1.56 -31.02 -5.92
CA SER A 269 1.62 -32.03 -6.97
C SER A 269 2.59 -31.63 -8.10
N ALA A 270 2.56 -30.38 -8.54
CA ALA A 270 3.46 -29.88 -9.56
C ALA A 270 4.94 -29.86 -9.11
N VAL A 271 5.19 -29.49 -7.84
CA VAL A 271 6.53 -29.52 -7.26
C VAL A 271 7.05 -30.96 -7.19
N THR A 272 6.23 -31.90 -6.70
CA THR A 272 6.66 -33.32 -6.54
C THR A 272 6.81 -34.05 -7.87
N SER A 273 6.06 -33.66 -8.91
CA SER A 273 6.20 -34.22 -10.25
C SER A 273 7.27 -33.54 -11.12
N GLY A 274 8.00 -32.55 -10.58
CA GLY A 274 9.00 -31.80 -11.33
C GLY A 274 8.44 -30.83 -12.40
N GLN A 275 7.14 -30.59 -12.41
CA GLN A 275 6.48 -29.69 -13.36
C GLN A 275 6.44 -28.22 -12.88
N PHE A 276 6.90 -27.96 -11.65
CA PHE A 276 6.91 -26.61 -11.11
C PHE A 276 7.97 -25.75 -11.80
N ASN A 277 7.55 -24.62 -12.35
CA ASN A 277 8.44 -23.62 -12.89
C ASN A 277 8.00 -22.22 -12.45
N ILE A 278 8.76 -21.63 -11.56
CA ILE A 278 8.50 -20.31 -10.98
C ILE A 278 8.43 -19.18 -12.03
N ALA A 279 9.13 -19.33 -13.15
CA ALA A 279 9.13 -18.30 -14.19
C ALA A 279 7.86 -18.33 -15.04
N THR A 280 7.33 -19.51 -15.32
CA THR A 280 6.20 -19.66 -16.25
C THR A 280 4.87 -19.92 -15.57
N ASN A 281 4.89 -20.62 -14.44
CA ASN A 281 3.66 -20.96 -13.72
C ASN A 281 3.95 -21.16 -12.22
N TYR A 282 3.66 -20.16 -11.42
CA TYR A 282 3.67 -20.23 -9.98
C TYR A 282 2.26 -20.31 -9.36
N MET A 283 1.23 -20.23 -10.22
CA MET A 283 -0.17 -20.41 -9.84
C MET A 283 -0.73 -21.70 -10.40
N TYR A 284 -1.45 -22.42 -9.57
CA TYR A 284 -2.09 -23.66 -9.93
C TYR A 284 -3.56 -23.63 -9.53
N GLN A 285 -4.44 -24.02 -10.46
CA GLN A 285 -5.85 -24.17 -10.18
C GLN A 285 -6.15 -25.57 -9.65
N TYR A 286 -7.06 -25.67 -8.70
CA TYR A 286 -7.50 -26.95 -8.19
C TYR A 286 -8.52 -27.59 -9.16
N ASN A 287 -8.17 -28.73 -9.74
CA ASN A 287 -9.02 -29.53 -10.65
C ASN A 287 -9.75 -28.74 -11.75
N GLY A 288 -9.12 -27.73 -12.32
CA GLY A 288 -9.70 -26.91 -13.39
C GLY A 288 -10.88 -26.04 -12.94
N PHE A 289 -11.11 -25.88 -11.65
CA PHE A 289 -12.07 -24.90 -11.14
C PHE A 289 -11.61 -23.49 -11.51
N PHE A 290 -12.58 -22.65 -11.88
CA PHE A 290 -12.32 -21.23 -12.04
C PHE A 290 -11.74 -20.70 -10.73
N GLY A 291 -10.45 -20.37 -10.77
CA GLY A 291 -9.72 -19.90 -9.61
C GLY A 291 -9.79 -18.39 -9.52
N LEU A 292 -10.29 -17.88 -8.40
CA LEU A 292 -9.99 -16.49 -8.03
C LEU A 292 -8.51 -16.42 -7.68
N PRO A 293 -7.77 -15.43 -8.21
CA PRO A 293 -6.39 -15.25 -7.81
C PRO A 293 -6.31 -15.05 -6.30
N PRO A 294 -5.41 -15.73 -5.59
CA PRO A 294 -5.19 -15.47 -4.17
C PRO A 294 -4.68 -14.06 -3.95
N ILE A 295 -4.83 -13.52 -2.74
CA ILE A 295 -4.36 -12.16 -2.40
C ILE A 295 -2.90 -11.97 -2.79
N PHE A 296 -2.05 -12.97 -2.55
CA PHE A 296 -0.63 -12.88 -2.91
C PHE A 296 -0.43 -12.71 -4.40
N ASP A 297 -1.14 -13.46 -5.23
CA ASP A 297 -1.05 -13.34 -6.67
C ASP A 297 -1.62 -12.00 -7.18
N ASN A 298 -2.76 -11.57 -6.65
CA ASN A 298 -3.29 -10.24 -6.93
C ASN A 298 -2.27 -9.14 -6.57
N LEU A 299 -1.56 -9.27 -5.45
CA LEU A 299 -0.50 -8.34 -5.08
C LEU A 299 0.72 -8.39 -6.02
N LEU A 300 0.97 -9.52 -6.67
CA LEU A 300 2.03 -9.63 -7.67
C LEU A 300 1.68 -8.96 -9.00
N GLN A 301 0.40 -8.99 -9.40
CA GLN A 301 -0.09 -8.55 -10.70
C GLN A 301 -0.73 -7.16 -10.66
N GLN A 302 -1.66 -6.96 -9.74
CA GLN A 302 -2.54 -5.80 -9.65
C GLN A 302 -1.90 -4.68 -8.85
N ARG A 303 -1.21 -3.78 -9.52
CA ARG A 303 -0.47 -2.70 -8.87
C ARG A 303 -1.33 -1.78 -7.99
N PRO A 304 -2.57 -1.38 -8.35
CA PRO A 304 -3.43 -0.59 -7.47
C PRO A 304 -3.69 -1.25 -6.12
N LEU A 305 -3.78 -2.58 -6.07
CA LEU A 305 -3.96 -3.34 -4.82
C LEU A 305 -2.74 -3.26 -3.89
N LEU A 306 -1.53 -3.04 -4.44
CA LEU A 306 -0.31 -2.90 -3.64
C LEU A 306 -0.37 -1.73 -2.65
N ILE A 307 -1.19 -0.72 -2.92
CA ILE A 307 -1.46 0.38 -1.99
C ILE A 307 -2.86 0.27 -1.41
N GLY A 308 -3.84 -0.18 -2.21
CA GLY A 308 -5.23 -0.32 -1.79
C GLY A 308 -5.39 -1.19 -0.54
N LEU A 309 -4.88 -2.41 -0.56
CA LEU A 309 -5.00 -3.35 0.54
C LEU A 309 -4.22 -2.94 1.82
N PRO A 310 -2.96 -2.49 1.74
CA PRO A 310 -2.27 -1.95 2.92
C PRO A 310 -3.02 -0.81 3.60
N VAL A 311 -3.51 0.14 2.81
CA VAL A 311 -4.27 1.29 3.31
C VAL A 311 -5.59 0.85 3.93
N PHE A 312 -6.32 -0.05 3.28
CA PHE A 312 -7.55 -0.60 3.83
C PHE A 312 -7.33 -1.31 5.16
N ALA A 313 -6.35 -2.22 5.26
CA ALA A 313 -6.01 -2.92 6.50
C ALA A 313 -5.58 -1.95 7.61
N PHE A 314 -4.81 -0.91 7.27
CA PHE A 314 -4.42 0.14 8.21
C PHE A 314 -5.62 0.96 8.68
N ASN A 315 -6.53 1.32 7.78
CA ASN A 315 -7.77 2.01 8.13
C ASN A 315 -8.65 1.19 9.08
N LEU A 316 -8.80 -0.11 8.84
CA LEU A 316 -9.51 -1.00 9.79
C LEU A 316 -8.88 -0.97 11.18
N ALA A 317 -7.55 -0.90 11.27
CA ALA A 317 -6.86 -0.78 12.57
C ALA A 317 -7.15 0.57 13.26
N LEU A 318 -7.25 1.66 12.51
CA LEU A 318 -7.63 3.00 13.02
C LEU A 318 -9.10 3.03 13.47
N MET A 319 -10.00 2.45 12.67
CA MET A 319 -11.45 2.45 12.91
C MET A 319 -11.86 1.66 14.16
N ARG A 320 -11.02 0.76 14.67
CA ARG A 320 -11.25 0.09 15.97
C ARG A 320 -11.28 1.07 17.16
N ASN A 321 -10.76 2.29 17.02
CA ASN A 321 -10.63 3.28 18.11
C ASN A 321 -11.16 4.67 17.68
N MET A 322 -12.32 4.69 17.05
CA MET A 322 -12.94 5.93 16.50
C MET A 322 -13.40 6.93 17.57
N GLU A 323 -13.38 6.56 18.85
CA GLU A 323 -13.57 7.51 19.96
C GLU A 323 -12.52 8.63 19.96
N ASN A 324 -11.33 8.35 19.46
CA ASN A 324 -10.24 9.32 19.35
C ASN A 324 -10.39 10.17 18.07
N LYS A 325 -10.75 11.46 18.24
CA LYS A 325 -10.90 12.44 17.14
C LYS A 325 -9.72 12.45 16.17
N ASN A 326 -8.50 12.37 16.67
CA ASN A 326 -7.30 12.41 15.82
C ASN A 326 -7.20 11.16 14.94
N LYS A 327 -7.56 9.98 15.46
CA LYS A 327 -7.59 8.75 14.64
C LYS A 327 -8.70 8.78 13.62
N THR A 328 -9.84 9.38 13.93
CA THR A 328 -10.95 9.59 12.99
C THR A 328 -10.54 10.49 11.83
N ILE A 329 -9.91 11.63 12.13
CA ILE A 329 -9.38 12.54 11.10
C ILE A 329 -8.33 11.83 10.26
N LEU A 330 -7.39 11.11 10.89
CA LEU A 330 -6.38 10.37 10.18
C LEU A 330 -6.97 9.32 9.23
N ALA A 331 -7.95 8.55 9.70
CA ALA A 331 -8.65 7.57 8.86
C ALA A 331 -9.32 8.26 7.65
N GLY A 332 -9.95 9.43 7.84
CA GLY A 332 -10.52 10.23 6.77
C GLY A 332 -9.47 10.73 5.77
N VAL A 333 -8.34 11.25 6.25
CA VAL A 333 -7.22 11.68 5.39
C VAL A 333 -6.71 10.52 4.55
N VAL A 334 -6.41 9.39 5.20
CA VAL A 334 -5.87 8.21 4.52
C VAL A 334 -6.86 7.67 3.48
N THR A 335 -8.16 7.66 3.80
CA THR A 335 -9.21 7.26 2.84
C THR A 335 -9.28 8.22 1.66
N GLY A 336 -9.32 9.54 1.90
CA GLY A 336 -9.40 10.51 0.82
C GLY A 336 -8.20 10.45 -0.14
N LEU A 337 -6.99 10.31 0.42
CA LEU A 337 -5.76 10.16 -0.37
C LEU A 337 -5.71 8.85 -1.17
N LEU A 338 -6.47 7.82 -0.75
CA LEU A 338 -6.47 6.50 -1.40
C LEU A 338 -7.19 6.49 -2.74
N PHE A 339 -8.18 7.35 -2.95
CA PHE A 339 -9.07 7.27 -4.13
C PHE A 339 -8.32 7.14 -5.47
N PRO A 340 -7.32 8.00 -5.82
CA PRO A 340 -6.61 7.90 -7.08
C PRO A 340 -5.67 6.69 -7.18
N PHE A 341 -5.37 6.03 -6.06
CA PHE A 341 -4.58 4.80 -6.03
C PHE A 341 -5.43 3.55 -6.24
N HIS A 342 -6.61 3.47 -5.59
CA HIS A 342 -7.49 2.31 -5.69
C HIS A 342 -8.92 2.62 -5.24
N ALA A 343 -9.81 2.85 -6.19
CA ALA A 343 -11.20 3.23 -5.93
C ALA A 343 -12.00 2.14 -5.18
N VAL A 344 -11.77 0.86 -5.46
CA VAL A 344 -12.47 -0.24 -4.78
C VAL A 344 -12.12 -0.29 -3.28
N SER A 345 -10.83 -0.19 -2.94
CA SER A 345 -10.42 -0.12 -1.51
C SER A 345 -10.93 1.15 -0.82
N PHE A 346 -11.04 2.26 -1.55
CA PHE A 346 -11.67 3.47 -1.04
C PHE A 346 -13.14 3.21 -0.67
N LEU A 347 -13.92 2.57 -1.53
CA LEU A 347 -15.30 2.17 -1.25
C LEU A 347 -15.40 1.19 -0.07
N CYS A 348 -14.50 0.21 0.01
CA CYS A 348 -14.40 -0.70 1.16
C CYS A 348 -14.13 0.03 2.47
N CYS A 349 -13.30 1.09 2.45
CA CYS A 349 -13.09 1.96 3.62
C CYS A 349 -14.38 2.66 4.04
N TYR A 350 -15.18 3.17 3.10
CA TYR A 350 -16.48 3.78 3.40
C TYR A 350 -17.47 2.76 3.96
N ALA A 351 -17.55 1.56 3.39
CA ALA A 351 -18.39 0.48 3.89
C ALA A 351 -18.03 0.11 5.34
N ALA A 352 -16.74 -0.09 5.63
CA ALA A 352 -16.26 -0.37 6.97
C ALA A 352 -16.55 0.79 7.94
N TYR A 353 -16.38 2.02 7.47
CA TYR A 353 -16.67 3.20 8.25
C TYR A 353 -18.15 3.34 8.58
N PHE A 354 -19.05 3.07 7.62
CA PHE A 354 -20.48 3.05 7.84
C PHE A 354 -20.89 2.06 8.93
N VAL A 355 -20.28 0.88 8.94
CA VAL A 355 -20.43 -0.10 10.05
C VAL A 355 -20.00 0.51 11.40
N SER A 356 -18.85 1.19 11.41
CA SER A 356 -18.37 1.86 12.63
C SER A 356 -19.35 2.94 13.12
N LEU A 357 -19.95 3.70 12.21
CA LEU A 357 -20.95 4.71 12.51
C LEU A 357 -22.21 4.09 13.14
N LEU A 358 -22.73 3.01 12.56
CA LEU A 358 -23.92 2.33 13.07
C LEU A 358 -23.70 1.76 14.47
N LEU A 359 -22.50 1.24 14.75
CA LEU A 359 -22.15 0.68 16.05
C LEU A 359 -21.87 1.72 17.13
N ASN A 360 -21.51 2.95 16.74
CA ASN A 360 -21.06 4.01 17.65
C ASN A 360 -21.83 5.31 17.38
N SER A 361 -23.12 5.25 17.21
CA SER A 361 -24.00 6.39 16.89
C SER A 361 -23.88 7.58 17.88
N ASN A 362 -23.53 7.30 19.14
CA ASN A 362 -23.30 8.33 20.17
C ASN A 362 -22.16 9.31 19.81
N HIS A 363 -21.33 8.97 18.85
CA HIS A 363 -20.20 9.80 18.39
C HIS A 363 -20.41 10.42 17.00
N PHE A 364 -21.66 10.58 16.56
CA PHE A 364 -22.04 11.03 15.22
C PHE A 364 -21.25 12.25 14.73
N ARG A 365 -21.07 13.29 15.56
CA ARG A 365 -20.29 14.50 15.19
C ARG A 365 -18.82 14.19 14.84
N LYS A 366 -18.19 13.24 15.54
CA LYS A 366 -16.81 12.82 15.21
C LYS A 366 -16.77 12.07 13.88
N HIS A 367 -17.82 11.31 13.64
CA HIS A 367 -17.96 10.57 12.39
C HIS A 367 -18.17 11.49 11.18
N GLN A 368 -18.85 12.59 11.30
CA GLN A 368 -18.97 13.59 10.21
C GLN A 368 -17.60 14.11 9.76
N LEU A 369 -16.61 14.25 10.67
CA LEU A 369 -15.27 14.68 10.31
C LEU A 369 -14.56 13.71 9.37
N TYR A 370 -14.80 12.39 9.49
CA TYR A 370 -14.24 11.42 8.57
C TYR A 370 -14.77 11.65 7.15
N PHE A 371 -16.10 11.73 6.99
CA PHE A 371 -16.72 11.96 5.68
C PHE A 371 -16.27 13.28 5.07
N LEU A 372 -16.31 14.35 5.84
CA LEU A 372 -15.92 15.67 5.38
C LEU A 372 -14.47 15.69 4.88
N VAL A 373 -13.54 15.17 5.69
CA VAL A 373 -12.12 15.18 5.35
C VAL A 373 -11.84 14.28 4.16
N SER A 374 -12.39 13.05 4.14
CA SER A 374 -12.14 12.12 3.03
C SER A 374 -12.78 12.61 1.73
N ALA A 375 -13.98 13.20 1.78
CA ALA A 375 -14.66 13.75 0.61
C ALA A 375 -13.90 14.97 0.03
N ILE A 376 -13.48 15.92 0.86
CA ILE A 376 -12.73 17.10 0.41
C ILE A 376 -11.44 16.67 -0.30
N ILE A 377 -10.72 15.70 0.25
CA ILE A 377 -9.44 15.23 -0.34
C ILE A 377 -9.67 14.44 -1.64
N ALA A 378 -10.72 13.61 -1.69
CA ALA A 378 -11.02 12.81 -2.88
C ALA A 378 -11.70 13.61 -4.00
N LEU A 379 -12.36 14.75 -3.67
CA LEU A 379 -13.19 15.51 -4.59
C LEU A 379 -12.53 15.86 -5.93
N PRO A 380 -11.28 16.35 -5.99
CA PRO A 380 -10.64 16.67 -7.26
C PRO A 380 -10.59 15.48 -8.23
N PHE A 381 -10.38 14.30 -7.71
CA PHE A 381 -10.29 13.06 -8.50
C PHE A 381 -11.66 12.47 -8.82
N LEU A 382 -12.63 12.62 -7.90
CA LEU A 382 -14.03 12.20 -8.14
C LEU A 382 -14.66 12.99 -9.29
N VAL A 383 -14.39 14.30 -9.35
CA VAL A 383 -14.91 15.18 -10.41
C VAL A 383 -14.24 14.91 -11.76
N SER A 384 -12.94 14.57 -11.76
CA SER A 384 -12.19 14.28 -12.98
C SER A 384 -12.42 12.86 -13.52
N SER A 385 -12.96 11.94 -12.70
CA SER A 385 -13.22 10.57 -13.13
C SER A 385 -14.42 10.51 -14.09
N SER A 386 -14.19 10.14 -15.33
CA SER A 386 -15.23 9.98 -16.37
C SER A 386 -15.77 8.55 -16.48
N ALA A 387 -15.35 7.64 -15.58
CA ALA A 387 -15.72 6.24 -15.68
C ALA A 387 -17.21 6.04 -15.40
N SER A 388 -17.94 5.52 -16.38
CA SER A 388 -19.32 5.06 -16.22
C SER A 388 -19.32 3.69 -15.55
N VAL A 389 -19.32 3.69 -14.21
CA VAL A 389 -19.49 2.46 -13.45
C VAL A 389 -20.98 2.30 -13.15
N SER A 390 -21.58 1.20 -13.58
CA SER A 390 -22.93 0.82 -13.16
C SER A 390 -22.88 -0.27 -12.11
N ILE A 391 -23.67 -0.09 -11.05
CA ILE A 391 -23.83 -1.08 -9.99
C ILE A 391 -25.21 -1.67 -10.14
N THR A 392 -25.29 -2.99 -10.29
CA THR A 392 -26.55 -3.72 -10.42
C THR A 392 -26.73 -4.71 -9.29
N PHE A 393 -27.98 -4.81 -8.80
CA PHE A 393 -28.32 -5.83 -7.81
C PHE A 393 -28.59 -7.16 -8.53
N THR A 394 -27.63 -8.07 -8.46
CA THR A 394 -27.67 -9.37 -9.12
C THR A 394 -27.24 -10.45 -8.13
N PRO A 395 -28.16 -10.89 -7.24
CA PRO A 395 -27.82 -11.86 -6.21
C PRO A 395 -27.24 -13.14 -6.80
N LEU A 396 -26.12 -13.57 -6.22
CA LEU A 396 -25.44 -14.81 -6.56
C LEU A 396 -25.06 -14.89 -8.05
N TRP A 397 -24.77 -13.74 -8.68
CA TRP A 397 -24.40 -13.66 -10.10
C TRP A 397 -23.26 -14.61 -10.48
N ALA A 398 -22.29 -14.81 -9.58
CA ALA A 398 -21.17 -15.71 -9.82
C ALA A 398 -21.62 -17.18 -9.98
N LEU A 399 -22.75 -17.56 -9.38
CA LEU A 399 -23.27 -18.95 -9.47
C LEU A 399 -23.79 -19.29 -10.86
N SER A 400 -24.18 -18.30 -11.67
CA SER A 400 -24.58 -18.53 -13.06
C SER A 400 -23.46 -19.10 -13.93
N PHE A 401 -22.20 -18.89 -13.51
CA PHE A 401 -20.99 -19.38 -14.19
C PHE A 401 -20.40 -20.65 -13.55
N LEU A 402 -20.94 -21.10 -12.41
CA LEU A 402 -20.33 -22.14 -11.58
C LEU A 402 -21.20 -23.38 -11.50
N LYS A 403 -20.61 -24.54 -11.74
CA LYS A 403 -21.29 -25.83 -11.58
C LYS A 403 -21.52 -26.22 -10.13
N ASP A 404 -20.61 -25.85 -9.22
CA ASP A 404 -20.67 -26.15 -7.80
C ASP A 404 -20.24 -24.92 -6.97
N PRO A 405 -21.21 -24.15 -6.45
CA PRO A 405 -20.93 -22.95 -5.67
C PRO A 405 -20.19 -23.21 -4.36
N ILE A 406 -20.52 -24.29 -3.66
CA ILE A 406 -19.90 -24.59 -2.36
C ILE A 406 -18.43 -24.92 -2.58
N LEU A 407 -18.15 -25.77 -3.56
CA LEU A 407 -16.79 -26.14 -3.89
C LEU A 407 -15.99 -24.94 -4.42
N PHE A 408 -16.63 -24.03 -5.14
CA PHE A 408 -15.99 -22.77 -5.57
C PHE A 408 -15.44 -21.98 -4.38
N TYR A 409 -16.24 -21.73 -3.34
CA TYR A 409 -15.77 -20.98 -2.17
C TYR A 409 -14.69 -21.75 -1.40
N ILE A 410 -14.84 -23.06 -1.25
CA ILE A 410 -13.85 -23.88 -0.55
C ILE A 410 -12.54 -23.95 -1.36
N ALA A 411 -12.63 -24.13 -2.66
CA ALA A 411 -11.47 -24.21 -3.54
C ALA A 411 -10.67 -22.89 -3.57
N ASN A 412 -11.35 -21.75 -3.57
CA ASN A 412 -10.71 -20.43 -3.68
C ASN A 412 -10.33 -19.82 -2.33
N LEU A 413 -11.21 -19.86 -1.34
CA LEU A 413 -11.00 -19.21 -0.05
C LEU A 413 -10.43 -20.15 1.03
N GLY A 414 -10.55 -21.45 0.83
CA GLY A 414 -9.89 -22.51 1.57
C GLY A 414 -10.17 -22.58 3.07
N ILE A 415 -9.19 -23.11 3.78
CA ILE A 415 -9.25 -23.30 5.24
C ILE A 415 -9.50 -21.99 6.01
N PRO A 416 -8.87 -20.86 5.69
CA PRO A 416 -9.12 -19.59 6.39
C PRO A 416 -10.60 -19.17 6.35
N PHE A 417 -11.28 -19.40 5.24
CA PHE A 417 -12.70 -19.11 5.08
C PHE A 417 -13.55 -19.99 6.00
N LEU A 418 -13.35 -21.30 5.97
CA LEU A 418 -14.05 -22.23 6.84
C LEU A 418 -13.84 -21.89 8.32
N LEU A 419 -12.58 -21.63 8.72
CA LEU A 419 -12.25 -21.25 10.08
C LEU A 419 -12.91 -19.93 10.50
N SER A 420 -13.06 -18.97 9.59
CA SER A 420 -13.70 -17.69 9.91
C SER A 420 -15.18 -17.87 10.28
N PHE A 421 -15.93 -18.78 9.64
CA PHE A 421 -17.30 -19.10 10.03
C PHE A 421 -17.36 -19.87 11.36
N ILE A 422 -16.51 -20.89 11.52
CA ILE A 422 -16.49 -21.70 12.76
C ILE A 422 -16.16 -20.81 13.98
N PHE A 423 -15.23 -19.90 13.83
CA PHE A 423 -14.72 -19.08 14.93
C PHE A 423 -15.28 -17.67 14.98
N ILE A 424 -16.26 -17.30 14.14
CA ILE A 424 -16.83 -15.94 14.07
C ILE A 424 -17.33 -15.46 15.45
N LYS A 425 -17.87 -16.35 16.26
CA LYS A 425 -18.32 -16.04 17.62
C LYS A 425 -17.16 -15.68 18.56
N ARG A 426 -15.95 -16.19 18.30
CA ARG A 426 -14.75 -15.95 19.11
C ARG A 426 -13.99 -14.68 18.72
N ILE A 427 -14.32 -14.08 17.58
CA ILE A 427 -13.73 -12.79 17.17
C ILE A 427 -14.14 -11.73 18.18
N LYS A 428 -13.17 -11.12 18.85
CA LYS A 428 -13.41 -10.00 19.76
C LYS A 428 -13.75 -8.75 18.95
N GLY A 429 -14.87 -8.12 19.26
CA GLY A 429 -15.32 -6.88 18.62
C GLY A 429 -16.33 -7.10 17.49
N THR A 430 -17.51 -6.53 17.67
CA THR A 430 -18.64 -6.61 16.72
C THR A 430 -18.31 -5.97 15.38
N PHE A 431 -17.51 -4.90 15.39
CA PHE A 431 -17.08 -4.16 14.20
C PHE A 431 -16.48 -5.07 13.12
N LEU A 432 -15.40 -5.81 13.45
CA LEU A 432 -14.73 -6.66 12.45
C LEU A 432 -15.60 -7.81 11.95
N LYS A 433 -16.52 -8.32 12.80
CA LYS A 433 -17.47 -9.35 12.37
C LYS A 433 -18.42 -8.83 11.30
N ILE A 434 -19.02 -7.66 11.53
CA ILE A 434 -19.96 -7.05 10.59
C ILE A 434 -19.25 -6.65 9.31
N VAL A 435 -18.06 -6.04 9.40
CA VAL A 435 -17.24 -5.69 8.22
C VAL A 435 -16.94 -6.96 7.39
N PHE A 436 -16.54 -8.07 8.03
CA PHE A 436 -16.32 -9.34 7.35
C PHE A 436 -17.58 -9.82 6.61
N VAL A 437 -18.73 -9.82 7.28
CA VAL A 437 -20.00 -10.26 6.69
C VAL A 437 -20.38 -9.37 5.49
N ILE A 438 -20.27 -8.05 5.63
CA ILE A 438 -20.61 -7.12 4.55
C ILE A 438 -19.66 -7.30 3.35
N LEU A 439 -18.36 -7.37 3.58
CA LEU A 439 -17.37 -7.55 2.50
C LEU A 439 -17.48 -8.92 1.84
N PHE A 440 -17.98 -9.94 2.55
CA PHE A 440 -18.29 -11.24 1.95
C PHE A 440 -19.59 -11.21 1.15
N LEU A 441 -20.64 -10.55 1.68
CA LEU A 441 -21.95 -10.53 1.02
C LEU A 441 -22.00 -9.57 -0.17
N ALA A 442 -21.31 -8.43 -0.12
CA ALA A 442 -21.38 -7.43 -1.17
C ALA A 442 -21.04 -7.99 -2.56
N PRO A 443 -19.90 -8.69 -2.78
CA PRO A 443 -19.59 -9.27 -4.08
C PRO A 443 -20.60 -10.35 -4.53
N ASN A 444 -21.34 -10.94 -3.60
CA ASN A 444 -22.34 -11.96 -3.88
C ASN A 444 -23.74 -11.40 -4.17
N LEU A 445 -23.98 -10.13 -3.86
CA LEU A 445 -25.29 -9.49 -4.01
C LEU A 445 -25.31 -8.46 -5.14
N ILE A 446 -24.18 -7.83 -5.41
CA ILE A 446 -24.07 -6.77 -6.40
C ILE A 446 -22.97 -7.11 -7.40
N SER A 447 -23.16 -6.67 -8.63
CA SER A 447 -22.12 -6.69 -9.65
C SER A 447 -21.83 -5.27 -10.13
N ILE A 448 -20.60 -5.04 -10.54
CA ILE A 448 -20.18 -3.78 -11.18
C ILE A 448 -19.90 -4.06 -12.65
N THR A 449 -20.21 -3.08 -13.48
CA THR A 449 -19.91 -3.15 -14.92
C THR A 449 -18.85 -2.08 -15.22
N PRO A 450 -17.82 -2.36 -16.02
CA PRO A 450 -17.73 -3.51 -16.98
C PRO A 450 -17.25 -4.83 -16.41
N ASN A 451 -16.55 -4.85 -15.25
CA ASN A 451 -15.95 -6.09 -14.76
C ASN A 451 -16.50 -6.49 -13.39
N PRO A 452 -17.48 -7.43 -13.32
CA PRO A 452 -18.06 -7.86 -12.06
C PRO A 452 -17.07 -8.59 -11.13
N TRP A 453 -15.99 -9.19 -11.67
CA TRP A 453 -15.00 -9.90 -10.89
C TRP A 453 -14.11 -9.00 -10.03
N ASP A 454 -14.04 -7.71 -10.32
CA ASP A 454 -13.31 -6.73 -9.50
C ASP A 454 -13.88 -6.56 -8.08
N MET A 455 -15.07 -7.14 -7.83
CA MET A 455 -15.69 -7.15 -6.51
C MET A 455 -15.15 -8.25 -5.58
N TYR A 456 -14.50 -9.27 -6.09
CA TYR A 456 -13.91 -10.36 -5.32
C TYR A 456 -12.44 -10.08 -5.02
#